data_a0f3dc9bc999dd031001836b4d098334
#
_entry.id   a0f3dc9bc999dd031001836b4d098334
#
_cell.length_a   1.000
_cell.length_b   1.000
_cell.length_c   1.000
_cell.angle_alpha   90.00
_cell.angle_beta   90.00
_cell.angle_gamma   90.00
#
_symmetry.space_group_name_H-M   'P 1'
#
loop_
_entity.id
_entity.type
_entity.pdbx_description
1 polymer ?
#
loop_
_entity_poly.entity_id
_entity_poly.type
_entity_poly.pdbx_seq_one_letter_code
_entity_poly.pdbx_strand_id
1 'polypeptide(L)'
;MNKISLILTATLLLLQACGDNGESRAMGTLERDRIQLSAPVAEQIADIHVAEGDKVEAGQLLLQLDSRSAAARVAQRRAELAEAGARFDELQQGARVEERRAARAAIEAATAAATEARLRYQRTSELFAAKVVGQAELDAAIAERDHTKALVEQANEQWLQLENGTRSEQLAQAEARVAAAAAALKAEEKALDDLSLRAPLASEVDILPWKRGDRVAQGTQLVALLALDKPYARVYLPQTAISKLSRGDKLEVWVDGVEQPLKGTVRNIRSQPAFTPFYALNERDRARLMYLTDIDVEGAESLPSGLALEVRLP
;
A
#
# COMPACT_ATOMS: atom_id res chain seq x y z
N MET A 1 68.02 60.94 -23.89
CA MET A 1 66.72 60.82 -23.24
C MET A 1 65.72 60.23 -24.24
N ASN A 2 64.98 59.18 -23.92
CA ASN A 2 63.74 58.72 -24.58
C ASN A 2 63.66 57.36 -25.24
N LYS A 3 64.68 56.53 -25.31
CA LYS A 3 64.47 55.15 -25.77
C LYS A 3 64.22 54.17 -24.60
N ILE A 4 64.71 54.45 -23.40
CA ILE A 4 64.51 53.62 -22.20
C ILE A 4 63.12 53.86 -21.60
N SER A 5 62.57 55.09 -21.69
CA SER A 5 61.23 55.44 -21.18
C SER A 5 60.11 54.81 -22.01
N LEU A 6 60.32 54.62 -23.31
CA LEU A 6 59.34 54.03 -24.23
C LEU A 6 59.22 52.49 -24.04
N ILE A 7 60.35 51.84 -23.72
CA ILE A 7 60.41 50.38 -23.42
C ILE A 7 59.78 50.07 -22.07
N LEU A 8 59.93 50.96 -21.08
CA LEU A 8 59.34 50.76 -19.75
C LEU A 8 57.85 50.92 -19.72
N THR A 9 57.30 51.84 -20.59
CA THR A 9 55.85 52.02 -20.74
C THR A 9 55.19 50.89 -21.57
N ALA A 10 55.89 50.33 -22.54
CA ALA A 10 55.40 49.18 -23.33
C ALA A 10 55.39 47.87 -22.49
N THR A 11 56.35 47.69 -21.58
CA THR A 11 56.35 46.53 -20.66
C THR A 11 55.30 46.62 -19.56
N LEU A 12 54.90 47.79 -19.15
CA LEU A 12 53.83 48.00 -18.15
C LEU A 12 52.43 47.76 -18.72
N LEU A 13 52.23 48.00 -20.02
CA LEU A 13 50.97 47.72 -20.72
C LEU A 13 50.76 46.22 -21.02
N LEU A 14 51.78 45.43 -21.09
CA LEU A 14 51.71 43.97 -21.31
C LEU A 14 51.42 43.18 -20.02
N LEU A 15 51.55 43.76 -18.85
CA LEU A 15 51.25 43.15 -17.56
C LEU A 15 49.79 43.30 -17.11
N GLN A 16 48.93 44.05 -17.85
CA GLN A 16 47.52 44.19 -17.56
C GLN A 16 46.60 43.22 -18.34
N ALA A 17 47.13 42.36 -19.17
CA ALA A 17 46.37 41.43 -20.02
C ALA A 17 46.05 40.08 -19.40
N CYS A 18 46.38 39.82 -18.14
CA CYS A 18 45.99 38.62 -17.41
C CYS A 18 45.05 38.99 -16.23
N GLY A 19 44.07 39.76 -16.47
CA GLY A 19 42.84 39.80 -15.65
C GLY A 19 41.97 38.63 -16.09
N ASP A 20 42.19 37.49 -15.54
CA ASP A 20 41.26 36.38 -15.66
C ASP A 20 39.92 36.81 -14.98
N ASN A 21 39.06 37.43 -15.77
CA ASN A 21 37.63 37.59 -15.41
C ASN A 21 37.00 36.20 -15.46
N GLY A 22 37.58 35.22 -14.76
CA GLY A 22 37.08 33.88 -14.68
C GLY A 22 35.71 33.95 -14.04
N GLU A 23 34.69 33.87 -14.88
CA GLU A 23 33.34 33.55 -14.42
C GLU A 23 33.46 32.41 -13.45
N SER A 24 33.01 32.63 -12.23
CA SER A 24 33.07 31.59 -11.19
C SER A 24 32.13 30.47 -11.62
N ARG A 25 32.71 29.32 -11.99
CA ARG A 25 31.96 28.14 -12.42
C ARG A 25 32.10 27.03 -11.39
N ALA A 26 31.01 26.35 -11.11
CA ALA A 26 31.00 25.17 -10.27
C ALA A 26 30.89 23.92 -11.15
N MET A 27 31.75 22.95 -10.92
CA MET A 27 31.75 21.68 -11.65
C MET A 27 30.89 20.65 -10.95
N GLY A 28 30.31 19.75 -11.73
CA GLY A 28 29.47 18.66 -11.24
C GLY A 28 29.18 17.61 -12.29
N THR A 29 28.20 16.80 -11.99
CA THR A 29 27.73 15.71 -12.87
C THR A 29 26.22 15.77 -13.02
N LEU A 30 25.74 15.36 -14.19
CA LEU A 30 24.32 15.16 -14.44
C LEU A 30 23.90 13.85 -13.79
N GLU A 31 22.94 13.91 -12.89
CA GLU A 31 22.44 12.75 -12.15
C GLU A 31 20.93 12.60 -12.30
N ARG A 32 20.43 11.44 -11.90
CA ARG A 32 19.01 11.11 -11.86
C ARG A 32 18.65 10.51 -10.50
N ASP A 33 17.40 10.66 -10.10
CA ASP A 33 16.92 10.05 -8.87
C ASP A 33 16.94 8.53 -9.02
N ARG A 34 17.61 7.86 -8.05
CA ARG A 34 17.76 6.40 -8.03
C ARG A 34 16.68 5.79 -7.15
N ILE A 35 15.95 4.83 -7.70
CA ILE A 35 14.94 4.04 -7.02
C ILE A 35 15.48 2.65 -6.80
N GLN A 36 15.43 2.17 -5.57
CA GLN A 36 15.88 0.83 -5.22
C GLN A 36 14.66 -0.04 -4.90
N LEU A 37 14.50 -1.11 -5.67
CA LEU A 37 13.49 -2.13 -5.42
C LEU A 37 14.13 -3.30 -4.68
N SER A 38 13.59 -3.62 -3.50
CA SER A 38 14.11 -4.68 -2.64
C SER A 38 13.13 -5.85 -2.51
N ALA A 39 13.66 -7.02 -2.20
CA ALA A 39 12.86 -8.23 -1.96
C ALA A 39 11.94 -8.05 -0.76
N PRO A 40 10.61 -8.22 -0.92
CA PRO A 40 9.66 -8.12 0.19
C PRO A 40 9.77 -9.29 1.17
N VAL A 41 10.19 -10.44 0.68
CA VAL A 41 10.39 -11.68 1.45
C VAL A 41 11.61 -12.45 0.92
N ALA A 42 12.06 -13.44 1.70
CA ALA A 42 13.16 -14.33 1.28
C ALA A 42 12.60 -15.43 0.36
N GLU A 43 12.81 -15.28 -0.96
CA GLU A 43 12.31 -16.21 -1.99
C GLU A 43 13.29 -16.39 -3.13
N GLN A 44 13.01 -17.32 -4.04
CA GLN A 44 13.77 -17.56 -5.26
C GLN A 44 13.26 -16.66 -6.39
N ILE A 45 14.16 -16.15 -7.22
CA ILE A 45 13.80 -15.44 -8.45
C ILE A 45 13.32 -16.45 -9.48
N ALA A 46 12.04 -16.36 -9.83
CA ALA A 46 11.40 -17.23 -10.80
C ALA A 46 11.71 -16.79 -12.23
N ASP A 47 11.50 -15.51 -12.54
CA ASP A 47 11.73 -14.95 -13.87
C ASP A 47 12.25 -13.50 -13.79
N ILE A 48 13.01 -13.11 -14.82
CA ILE A 48 13.51 -11.75 -15.04
C ILE A 48 13.11 -11.34 -16.46
N HIS A 49 12.49 -10.16 -16.59
CA HIS A 49 11.89 -9.69 -17.83
C HIS A 49 12.63 -8.52 -18.46
N VAL A 50 13.67 -8.01 -17.82
CA VAL A 50 14.44 -6.84 -18.26
C VAL A 50 15.94 -7.11 -18.10
N ALA A 51 16.77 -6.31 -18.79
CA ALA A 51 18.21 -6.29 -18.66
C ALA A 51 18.69 -4.91 -18.21
N GLU A 52 19.93 -4.82 -17.73
CA GLU A 52 20.59 -3.54 -17.44
C GLU A 52 20.67 -2.68 -18.72
N GLY A 53 20.32 -1.41 -18.60
CA GLY A 53 20.22 -0.44 -19.70
C GLY A 53 18.83 -0.39 -20.36
N ASP A 54 17.90 -1.28 -20.04
CA ASP A 54 16.56 -1.24 -20.60
C ASP A 54 15.76 -0.06 -20.06
N LYS A 55 15.00 0.61 -20.93
CA LYS A 55 14.02 1.62 -20.55
C LYS A 55 12.69 0.94 -20.27
N VAL A 56 12.10 1.25 -19.13
CA VAL A 56 10.86 0.64 -18.64
C VAL A 56 9.82 1.71 -18.34
N GLU A 57 8.56 1.36 -18.57
CA GLU A 57 7.42 2.22 -18.26
C GLU A 57 6.91 1.98 -16.84
N ALA A 58 6.14 2.96 -16.31
CA ALA A 58 5.47 2.79 -15.02
C ALA A 58 4.51 1.58 -15.04
N GLY A 59 4.61 0.72 -14.02
CA GLY A 59 3.84 -0.52 -13.90
C GLY A 59 4.41 -1.71 -14.66
N GLN A 60 5.44 -1.54 -15.50
CA GLN A 60 6.07 -2.65 -16.23
C GLN A 60 6.69 -3.67 -15.27
N LEU A 61 6.44 -4.96 -15.50
CA LEU A 61 7.01 -6.05 -14.71
C LEU A 61 8.51 -6.19 -15.01
N LEU A 62 9.32 -6.17 -13.96
CA LEU A 62 10.77 -6.26 -14.03
C LEU A 62 11.28 -7.67 -13.73
N LEU A 63 10.85 -8.20 -12.61
CA LEU A 63 11.15 -9.57 -12.19
C LEU A 63 10.02 -10.15 -11.33
N GLN A 64 9.98 -11.48 -11.28
CA GLN A 64 9.00 -12.26 -10.53
C GLN A 64 9.72 -13.14 -9.52
N LEU A 65 9.34 -13.06 -8.25
CA LEU A 65 9.73 -14.02 -7.22
C LEU A 65 8.83 -15.26 -7.26
N ASP A 66 9.26 -16.39 -6.70
CA ASP A 66 8.43 -17.61 -6.63
C ASP A 66 7.16 -17.33 -5.82
N SER A 67 6.03 -17.43 -6.49
CA SER A 67 4.72 -17.09 -5.94
C SER A 67 3.89 -18.30 -5.48
N ARG A 68 4.38 -19.54 -5.66
CA ARG A 68 3.61 -20.76 -5.42
C ARG A 68 3.11 -20.86 -3.97
N SER A 69 3.95 -20.55 -3.00
CA SER A 69 3.56 -20.58 -1.59
C SER A 69 2.58 -19.47 -1.23
N ALA A 70 2.78 -18.26 -1.77
CA ALA A 70 1.86 -17.13 -1.58
C ALA A 70 0.51 -17.39 -2.25
N ALA A 71 0.50 -17.94 -3.47
CA ALA A 71 -0.73 -18.33 -4.16
C ALA A 71 -1.53 -19.38 -3.37
N ALA A 72 -0.84 -20.36 -2.74
CA ALA A 72 -1.49 -21.35 -1.88
C ALA A 72 -2.12 -20.70 -0.64
N ARG A 73 -1.45 -19.71 -0.01
CA ARG A 73 -2.02 -18.95 1.12
C ARG A 73 -3.24 -18.14 0.71
N VAL A 74 -3.21 -17.49 -0.45
CA VAL A 74 -4.38 -16.79 -1.01
C VAL A 74 -5.55 -17.75 -1.21
N ALA A 75 -5.29 -18.95 -1.78
CA ALA A 75 -6.33 -19.97 -1.97
C ALA A 75 -6.92 -20.42 -0.61
N GLN A 76 -6.09 -20.61 0.40
CA GLN A 76 -6.53 -20.95 1.76
C GLN A 76 -7.43 -19.85 2.33
N ARG A 77 -7.01 -18.57 2.31
CA ARG A 77 -7.80 -17.46 2.84
C ARG A 77 -9.12 -17.28 2.09
N ARG A 78 -9.13 -17.56 0.79
CA ARG A 78 -10.36 -17.53 -0.01
C ARG A 78 -11.35 -18.60 0.43
N ALA A 79 -10.87 -19.80 0.76
CA ALA A 79 -11.72 -20.86 1.31
C ALA A 79 -12.25 -20.49 2.71
N GLU A 80 -11.43 -19.89 3.57
CA GLU A 80 -11.84 -19.42 4.90
C GLU A 80 -12.92 -18.31 4.80
N LEU A 81 -12.79 -17.40 3.84
CA LEU A 81 -13.82 -16.39 3.57
C LEU A 81 -15.13 -17.03 3.09
N ALA A 82 -15.05 -18.02 2.19
CA ALA A 82 -16.22 -18.73 1.72
C ALA A 82 -16.93 -19.51 2.84
N GLU A 83 -16.18 -20.14 3.76
CA GLU A 83 -16.72 -20.79 4.95
C GLU A 83 -17.45 -19.79 5.88
N ALA A 84 -16.80 -18.64 6.17
CA ALA A 84 -17.41 -17.60 6.99
C ALA A 84 -18.69 -17.04 6.36
N GLY A 85 -18.68 -16.85 5.03
CA GLY A 85 -19.87 -16.43 4.26
C GLY A 85 -21.02 -17.43 4.34
N ALA A 86 -20.73 -18.71 4.09
CA ALA A 86 -21.73 -19.77 4.18
C ALA A 86 -22.35 -19.88 5.59
N ARG A 87 -21.51 -19.66 6.62
CA ARG A 87 -22.03 -19.65 8.01
C ARG A 87 -22.91 -18.44 8.30
N PHE A 88 -22.57 -17.27 7.77
CA PHE A 88 -23.40 -16.08 7.87
C PHE A 88 -24.74 -16.29 7.16
N ASP A 89 -24.74 -16.83 5.94
CA ASP A 89 -25.94 -17.12 5.16
C ASP A 89 -26.85 -18.12 5.87
N GLU A 90 -26.27 -19.18 6.47
CA GLU A 90 -27.02 -20.14 7.28
C GLU A 90 -27.74 -19.47 8.46
N LEU A 91 -27.03 -18.60 9.19
CA LEU A 91 -27.60 -17.88 10.31
C LEU A 91 -28.66 -16.86 9.86
N GLN A 92 -28.46 -16.23 8.70
CA GLN A 92 -29.42 -15.28 8.13
C GLN A 92 -30.70 -15.97 7.66
N GLN A 93 -30.59 -17.15 7.06
CA GLN A 93 -31.74 -17.93 6.64
C GLN A 93 -32.59 -18.43 7.83
N GLY A 94 -31.95 -18.66 8.98
CA GLY A 94 -32.63 -19.10 10.19
C GLY A 94 -33.20 -20.51 10.08
N ALA A 95 -34.32 -20.77 10.75
CA ALA A 95 -34.96 -22.09 10.80
C ALA A 95 -35.44 -22.56 9.42
N ARG A 96 -35.22 -23.84 9.14
CA ARG A 96 -35.61 -24.48 7.88
C ARG A 96 -37.15 -24.51 7.74
N VAL A 97 -37.62 -24.53 6.51
CA VAL A 97 -39.03 -24.59 6.18
C VAL A 97 -39.72 -25.80 6.83
N GLU A 98 -39.03 -26.95 6.90
CA GLU A 98 -39.51 -28.18 7.51
C GLU A 98 -39.72 -28.02 9.01
N GLU A 99 -38.77 -27.36 9.72
CA GLU A 99 -38.86 -27.10 11.15
C GLU A 99 -40.06 -26.18 11.47
N ARG A 100 -40.23 -25.12 10.68
CA ARG A 100 -41.39 -24.22 10.80
C ARG A 100 -42.73 -24.94 10.54
N ARG A 101 -42.79 -25.83 9.55
CA ARG A 101 -43.99 -26.63 9.28
C ARG A 101 -44.31 -27.59 10.43
N ALA A 102 -43.26 -28.27 10.98
CA ALA A 102 -43.46 -29.17 12.11
C ALA A 102 -43.98 -28.43 13.37
N ALA A 103 -43.40 -27.26 13.68
CA ALA A 103 -43.86 -26.45 14.80
C ALA A 103 -45.30 -25.96 14.63
N ARG A 104 -45.69 -25.60 13.40
CA ARG A 104 -47.08 -25.20 13.11
C ARG A 104 -48.06 -26.37 13.27
N ALA A 105 -47.70 -27.55 12.82
CA ALA A 105 -48.53 -28.76 13.04
C ALA A 105 -48.65 -29.10 14.54
N ALA A 106 -47.59 -28.85 15.35
CA ALA A 106 -47.65 -29.03 16.80
C ALA A 106 -48.62 -28.07 17.47
N ILE A 107 -48.69 -26.80 17.02
CA ILE A 107 -49.72 -25.83 17.51
C ILE A 107 -51.12 -26.32 17.16
N GLU A 108 -51.35 -26.79 15.96
CA GLU A 108 -52.62 -27.29 15.52
C GLU A 108 -53.09 -28.50 16.35
N ALA A 109 -52.18 -29.45 16.61
CA ALA A 109 -52.46 -30.60 17.45
C ALA A 109 -52.76 -30.22 18.92
N ALA A 110 -51.95 -29.33 19.53
CA ALA A 110 -52.16 -28.84 20.89
C ALA A 110 -53.51 -28.07 21.00
N THR A 111 -53.86 -27.26 20.01
CA THR A 111 -55.08 -26.49 19.95
C THR A 111 -56.34 -27.41 19.87
N ALA A 112 -56.25 -28.50 19.10
CA ALA A 112 -57.31 -29.49 19.00
C ALA A 112 -57.53 -30.18 20.36
N ALA A 113 -56.45 -30.61 21.03
CA ALA A 113 -56.53 -31.21 22.36
C ALA A 113 -57.07 -30.27 23.45
N ALA A 114 -56.67 -28.99 23.42
CA ALA A 114 -57.19 -27.97 24.33
C ALA A 114 -58.68 -27.68 24.08
N THR A 115 -59.10 -27.74 22.83
CA THR A 115 -60.52 -27.55 22.48
C THR A 115 -61.37 -28.71 23.03
N GLU A 116 -60.89 -29.95 22.88
CA GLU A 116 -61.55 -31.13 23.43
C GLU A 116 -61.66 -31.05 24.97
N ALA A 117 -60.54 -30.76 25.64
CA ALA A 117 -60.52 -30.65 27.11
C ALA A 117 -61.41 -29.52 27.62
N ARG A 118 -61.48 -28.40 26.92
CA ARG A 118 -62.42 -27.28 27.24
C ARG A 118 -63.87 -27.70 27.12
N LEU A 119 -64.26 -28.41 26.05
CA LEU A 119 -65.58 -28.93 25.85
C LEU A 119 -65.92 -29.99 26.91
N ARG A 120 -64.99 -30.83 27.27
CA ARG A 120 -65.12 -31.80 28.34
C ARG A 120 -65.37 -31.11 29.71
N TYR A 121 -64.52 -30.13 30.03
CA TYR A 121 -64.75 -29.32 31.25
C TYR A 121 -66.17 -28.66 31.27
N GLN A 122 -66.64 -28.05 30.20
CA GLN A 122 -67.96 -27.43 30.13
C GLN A 122 -69.06 -28.43 30.46
N ARG A 123 -69.04 -29.60 29.82
CA ARG A 123 -70.02 -30.68 30.10
C ARG A 123 -69.95 -31.16 31.54
N THR A 124 -68.75 -31.42 32.08
CA THR A 124 -68.57 -31.88 33.47
C THR A 124 -69.02 -30.82 34.47
N SER A 125 -68.80 -29.52 34.18
CA SER A 125 -69.23 -28.40 35.01
C SER A 125 -70.79 -28.31 35.07
N GLU A 126 -71.45 -28.51 33.94
CA GLU A 126 -72.94 -28.55 33.87
C GLU A 126 -73.52 -29.73 34.65
N LEU A 127 -72.93 -30.92 34.51
CA LEU A 127 -73.33 -32.14 35.25
C LEU A 127 -73.02 -31.99 36.77
N PHE A 128 -72.00 -31.32 37.17
CA PHE A 128 -71.71 -31.04 38.56
C PHE A 128 -72.70 -30.07 39.14
N ALA A 129 -73.07 -29.02 38.41
CA ALA A 129 -74.12 -28.08 38.80
C ALA A 129 -75.50 -28.81 38.97
N ALA A 130 -75.78 -29.80 38.12
CA ALA A 130 -76.93 -30.67 38.22
C ALA A 130 -76.81 -31.77 39.29
N LYS A 131 -75.65 -31.82 40.03
CA LYS A 131 -75.32 -32.84 41.06
C LYS A 131 -75.30 -34.27 40.56
N VAL A 132 -74.94 -34.48 39.28
CA VAL A 132 -74.81 -35.78 38.61
C VAL A 132 -73.44 -36.38 38.81
N VAL A 133 -72.37 -35.54 38.88
CA VAL A 133 -70.97 -35.92 39.08
C VAL A 133 -70.39 -35.35 40.38
N GLY A 134 -69.32 -35.96 40.92
CA GLY A 134 -68.66 -35.52 42.14
C GLY A 134 -67.58 -34.42 41.91
N GLN A 135 -67.14 -33.79 43.01
CA GLN A 135 -66.08 -32.74 42.97
C GLN A 135 -64.77 -33.25 42.31
N ALA A 136 -64.32 -34.50 42.61
CA ALA A 136 -63.12 -35.05 42.04
C ALA A 136 -63.10 -35.11 40.49
N GLU A 137 -64.27 -35.32 39.87
CA GLU A 137 -64.41 -35.40 38.43
C GLU A 137 -64.35 -34.00 37.79
N LEU A 138 -64.92 -33.01 38.48
CA LEU A 138 -64.77 -31.61 38.08
C LEU A 138 -63.29 -31.14 38.18
N ASP A 139 -62.64 -31.47 39.31
CA ASP A 139 -61.25 -31.10 39.54
C ASP A 139 -60.35 -31.73 38.49
N ALA A 140 -60.59 -32.98 38.10
CA ALA A 140 -59.85 -33.63 37.00
C ALA A 140 -60.03 -32.96 35.63
N ALA A 141 -61.29 -32.53 35.35
CA ALA A 141 -61.60 -31.85 34.11
C ALA A 141 -60.98 -30.43 34.06
N ILE A 142 -60.87 -29.75 35.21
CA ILE A 142 -60.15 -28.46 35.32
C ILE A 142 -58.68 -28.66 35.06
N ALA A 143 -58.06 -29.65 35.74
CA ALA A 143 -56.64 -29.93 35.58
C ALA A 143 -56.26 -30.26 34.12
N GLU A 144 -57.07 -31.06 33.42
CA GLU A 144 -56.84 -31.42 32.02
C GLU A 144 -56.98 -30.22 31.08
N ARG A 145 -58.01 -29.35 31.31
CA ARG A 145 -58.20 -28.11 30.57
C ARG A 145 -56.96 -27.19 30.71
N ASP A 146 -56.47 -27.03 31.96
CA ASP A 146 -55.36 -26.12 32.25
C ASP A 146 -54.05 -26.68 31.72
N HIS A 147 -53.88 -28.00 31.81
CA HIS A 147 -52.70 -28.70 31.23
C HIS A 147 -52.64 -28.53 29.70
N THR A 148 -53.76 -28.80 29.01
CA THR A 148 -53.77 -28.69 27.52
C THR A 148 -53.64 -27.25 27.07
N LYS A 149 -54.16 -26.27 27.84
CA LYS A 149 -53.93 -24.84 27.58
C LYS A 149 -52.44 -24.50 27.66
N ALA A 150 -51.74 -24.97 28.69
CA ALA A 150 -50.30 -24.75 28.84
C ALA A 150 -49.47 -25.39 27.67
N LEU A 151 -49.92 -26.52 27.12
CA LEU A 151 -49.29 -27.13 25.94
C LEU A 151 -49.44 -26.26 24.69
N VAL A 152 -50.57 -25.57 24.50
CA VAL A 152 -50.75 -24.62 23.40
C VAL A 152 -49.77 -23.44 23.54
N GLU A 153 -49.67 -22.89 24.77
CA GLU A 153 -48.75 -21.80 25.07
C GLU A 153 -47.28 -22.24 24.79
N GLN A 154 -46.88 -23.43 25.23
CA GLN A 154 -45.59 -24.00 24.95
C GLN A 154 -45.30 -24.15 23.45
N ALA A 155 -46.26 -24.68 22.68
CA ALA A 155 -46.12 -24.85 21.22
C ALA A 155 -45.99 -23.49 20.50
N ASN A 156 -46.73 -22.48 20.95
CA ASN A 156 -46.62 -21.13 20.41
C ASN A 156 -45.25 -20.49 20.70
N GLU A 157 -44.71 -20.65 21.90
CA GLU A 157 -43.37 -20.14 22.23
C GLU A 157 -42.29 -20.81 21.38
N GLN A 158 -42.38 -22.12 21.13
CA GLN A 158 -41.50 -22.82 20.21
C GLN A 158 -41.58 -22.30 18.78
N TRP A 159 -42.78 -22.01 18.30
CA TRP A 159 -42.99 -21.37 17.00
C TRP A 159 -42.35 -19.99 16.94
N LEU A 160 -42.57 -19.15 17.94
CA LEU A 160 -42.02 -17.79 18.02
C LEU A 160 -40.50 -17.81 18.02
N GLN A 161 -39.86 -18.78 18.68
CA GLN A 161 -38.40 -18.95 18.64
C GLN A 161 -37.90 -19.18 17.21
N LEU A 162 -38.61 -20.01 16.44
CA LEU A 162 -38.23 -20.29 15.03
C LEU A 162 -38.57 -19.10 14.11
N GLU A 163 -39.64 -18.36 14.38
CA GLU A 163 -40.05 -17.19 13.62
C GLU A 163 -39.11 -16.01 13.84
N ASN A 164 -38.70 -15.77 15.09
CA ASN A 164 -37.77 -14.70 15.45
C ASN A 164 -36.34 -14.97 14.88
N GLY A 165 -36.07 -16.24 14.55
CA GLY A 165 -34.81 -16.64 13.90
C GLY A 165 -33.57 -16.43 14.75
N THR A 166 -32.46 -16.17 14.09
CA THR A 166 -31.15 -15.98 14.73
C THR A 166 -31.08 -14.61 15.42
N ARG A 167 -30.51 -14.57 16.62
CA ARG A 167 -30.36 -13.33 17.38
C ARG A 167 -29.46 -12.34 16.64
N SER A 168 -29.77 -11.04 16.75
CA SER A 168 -29.03 -9.95 16.10
C SER A 168 -27.55 -9.96 16.46
N GLU A 169 -27.20 -10.34 17.71
CA GLU A 169 -25.80 -10.42 18.15
C GLU A 169 -25.04 -11.55 17.46
N GLN A 170 -25.70 -12.68 17.19
CA GLN A 170 -25.09 -13.80 16.45
C GLN A 170 -24.87 -13.44 14.97
N LEU A 171 -25.82 -12.72 14.36
CA LEU A 171 -25.67 -12.21 13.01
C LEU A 171 -24.52 -11.20 12.94
N ALA A 172 -24.44 -10.25 13.85
CA ALA A 172 -23.35 -9.27 13.92
C ALA A 172 -21.98 -9.94 14.13
N GLN A 173 -21.91 -11.00 14.96
CA GLN A 173 -20.67 -11.78 15.14
C GLN A 173 -20.27 -12.50 13.85
N ALA A 174 -21.21 -13.09 13.14
CA ALA A 174 -20.92 -13.79 11.89
C ALA A 174 -20.51 -12.80 10.80
N GLU A 175 -21.16 -11.66 10.68
CA GLU A 175 -20.79 -10.58 9.78
C GLU A 175 -19.36 -10.07 10.06
N ALA A 176 -19.02 -9.84 11.33
CA ALA A 176 -17.67 -9.46 11.73
C ALA A 176 -16.62 -10.51 11.35
N ARG A 177 -16.96 -11.82 11.40
CA ARG A 177 -16.08 -12.90 10.93
C ARG A 177 -15.85 -12.85 9.42
N VAL A 178 -16.90 -12.61 8.65
CA VAL A 178 -16.80 -12.41 7.18
C VAL A 178 -15.88 -11.24 6.89
N ALA A 179 -16.07 -10.10 7.54
CA ALA A 179 -15.23 -8.92 7.37
C ALA A 179 -13.76 -9.19 7.73
N ALA A 180 -13.50 -9.92 8.81
CA ALA A 180 -12.15 -10.31 9.23
C ALA A 180 -11.48 -11.25 8.22
N ALA A 181 -12.21 -12.25 7.71
CA ALA A 181 -11.71 -13.18 6.69
C ALA A 181 -11.42 -12.45 5.35
N ALA A 182 -12.28 -11.51 4.95
CA ALA A 182 -12.07 -10.69 3.77
C ALA A 182 -10.81 -9.81 3.90
N ALA A 183 -10.58 -9.20 5.06
CA ALA A 183 -9.38 -8.43 5.34
C ALA A 183 -8.11 -9.29 5.29
N ALA A 184 -8.16 -10.50 5.85
CA ALA A 184 -7.07 -11.47 5.81
C ALA A 184 -6.76 -11.93 4.37
N LEU A 185 -7.77 -12.18 3.54
CA LEU A 185 -7.60 -12.50 2.12
C LEU A 185 -6.91 -11.35 1.39
N LYS A 186 -7.38 -10.12 1.57
CA LYS A 186 -6.79 -8.93 0.94
C LYS A 186 -5.31 -8.72 1.31
N ALA A 187 -4.93 -9.03 2.55
CA ALA A 187 -3.54 -8.95 2.98
C ALA A 187 -2.66 -9.97 2.26
N GLU A 188 -3.12 -11.23 2.09
CA GLU A 188 -2.37 -12.25 1.34
C GLU A 188 -2.35 -11.96 -0.17
N GLU A 189 -3.42 -11.40 -0.74
CA GLU A 189 -3.44 -10.97 -2.15
C GLU A 189 -2.41 -9.85 -2.40
N LYS A 190 -2.29 -8.89 -1.46
CA LYS A 190 -1.24 -7.86 -1.53
C LYS A 190 0.16 -8.47 -1.40
N ALA A 191 0.36 -9.41 -0.47
CA ALA A 191 1.64 -10.10 -0.33
C ALA A 191 2.02 -10.92 -1.58
N LEU A 192 1.05 -11.49 -2.27
CA LEU A 192 1.25 -12.17 -3.56
C LEU A 192 1.62 -11.19 -4.68
N ASP A 193 0.92 -10.05 -4.76
CA ASP A 193 1.20 -9.00 -5.75
C ASP A 193 2.61 -8.42 -5.57
N ASP A 194 3.05 -8.24 -4.34
CA ASP A 194 4.39 -7.72 -4.00
C ASP A 194 5.54 -8.62 -4.48
N LEU A 195 5.28 -9.89 -4.80
CA LEU A 195 6.27 -10.80 -5.42
C LEU A 195 6.51 -10.49 -6.90
N SER A 196 5.67 -9.66 -7.51
CA SER A 196 5.83 -9.15 -8.89
C SER A 196 6.42 -7.74 -8.83
N LEU A 197 7.73 -7.61 -8.93
CA LEU A 197 8.39 -6.31 -8.88
C LEU A 197 8.15 -5.54 -10.16
N ARG A 198 7.53 -4.36 -10.01
CA ARG A 198 7.19 -3.47 -11.12
C ARG A 198 7.87 -2.11 -10.98
N ALA A 199 8.15 -1.47 -12.11
CA ALA A 199 8.69 -0.12 -12.11
C ALA A 199 7.63 0.87 -11.56
N PRO A 200 7.95 1.69 -10.54
CA PRO A 200 7.00 2.65 -9.98
C PRO A 200 6.76 3.86 -10.90
N LEU A 201 7.71 4.15 -11.79
CA LEU A 201 7.65 5.23 -12.77
C LEU A 201 8.53 4.88 -13.98
N ALA A 202 8.42 5.68 -15.08
CA ALA A 202 9.27 5.53 -16.25
C ALA A 202 10.74 5.70 -15.86
N SER A 203 11.56 4.68 -16.11
CA SER A 203 12.92 4.56 -15.60
C SER A 203 13.83 3.80 -16.56
N GLU A 204 15.10 3.85 -16.31
CA GLU A 204 16.11 2.98 -16.92
C GLU A 204 16.68 2.02 -15.88
N VAL A 205 16.85 0.76 -16.23
CA VAL A 205 17.43 -0.26 -15.34
C VAL A 205 18.93 -0.02 -15.22
N ASP A 206 19.38 0.40 -14.03
CA ASP A 206 20.76 0.74 -13.76
C ASP A 206 21.57 -0.48 -13.29
N ILE A 207 21.05 -1.21 -12.30
CA ILE A 207 21.72 -2.38 -11.71
C ILE A 207 20.72 -3.52 -11.55
N LEU A 208 21.07 -4.69 -12.06
CA LEU A 208 20.33 -5.95 -11.93
C LEU A 208 21.32 -7.11 -11.76
N PRO A 209 21.89 -7.31 -10.56
CA PRO A 209 23.01 -8.26 -10.35
C PRO A 209 22.56 -9.72 -10.28
N TRP A 210 21.27 -9.97 -10.22
CA TRP A 210 20.65 -11.27 -9.95
C TRP A 210 20.34 -12.04 -11.24
N LYS A 211 20.25 -13.36 -11.08
CA LYS A 211 19.89 -14.28 -12.18
C LYS A 211 18.67 -15.10 -11.79
N ARG A 212 17.96 -15.58 -12.80
CA ARG A 212 16.89 -16.55 -12.60
C ARG A 212 17.42 -17.76 -11.84
N GLY A 213 16.72 -18.15 -10.78
CA GLY A 213 17.10 -19.25 -9.90
C GLY A 213 17.83 -18.82 -8.64
N ASP A 214 18.35 -17.60 -8.55
CA ASP A 214 19.02 -17.10 -7.35
C ASP A 214 18.02 -16.98 -6.20
N ARG A 215 18.48 -17.27 -4.98
CA ARG A 215 17.69 -17.09 -3.76
C ARG A 215 18.14 -15.81 -3.06
N VAL A 216 17.16 -14.96 -2.75
CA VAL A 216 17.40 -13.65 -2.13
C VAL A 216 16.83 -13.60 -0.72
N ALA A 217 17.46 -12.82 0.15
CA ALA A 217 16.94 -12.54 1.49
C ALA A 217 15.97 -11.35 1.45
N GLN A 218 15.08 -11.27 2.44
CA GLN A 218 14.22 -10.09 2.62
C GLN A 218 15.06 -8.81 2.77
N GLY A 219 14.65 -7.73 2.12
CA GLY A 219 15.33 -6.43 2.14
C GLY A 219 16.53 -6.34 1.20
N THR A 220 16.92 -7.43 0.52
CA THR A 220 17.99 -7.40 -0.48
C THR A 220 17.55 -6.55 -1.67
N GLN A 221 18.42 -5.63 -2.11
CA GLN A 221 18.20 -4.86 -3.34
C GLN A 221 18.19 -5.79 -4.54
N LEU A 222 17.10 -5.78 -5.30
CA LEU A 222 16.93 -6.60 -6.50
C LEU A 222 17.24 -5.82 -7.77
N VAL A 223 16.70 -4.62 -7.87
CA VAL A 223 16.86 -3.74 -9.04
C VAL A 223 17.11 -2.33 -8.56
N ALA A 224 18.05 -1.64 -9.20
CA ALA A 224 18.16 -0.19 -9.12
C ALA A 224 17.69 0.42 -10.44
N LEU A 225 16.85 1.44 -10.34
CA LEU A 225 16.31 2.17 -11.48
C LEU A 225 16.74 3.63 -11.42
N LEU A 226 16.99 4.25 -12.56
CA LEU A 226 17.20 5.68 -12.73
C LEU A 226 15.93 6.31 -13.31
N ALA A 227 15.35 7.26 -12.60
CA ALA A 227 14.17 7.98 -13.06
C ALA A 227 14.47 8.79 -14.32
N LEU A 228 13.60 8.71 -15.35
CA LEU A 228 13.84 9.42 -16.62
C LEU A 228 13.30 10.86 -16.60
N ASP A 229 12.45 11.20 -15.66
CA ASP A 229 11.62 12.39 -15.71
C ASP A 229 12.25 13.69 -15.20
N LYS A 230 13.29 13.66 -14.39
CA LYS A 230 13.86 14.87 -13.76
C LYS A 230 15.36 14.76 -13.53
N PRO A 231 16.16 14.90 -14.59
CA PRO A 231 17.62 14.96 -14.43
C PRO A 231 18.01 16.21 -13.63
N TYR A 232 19.03 16.10 -12.80
CA TYR A 232 19.56 17.23 -12.04
C TYR A 232 21.07 17.27 -12.09
N ALA A 233 21.61 18.49 -12.04
CA ALA A 233 23.03 18.72 -11.88
C ALA A 233 23.41 18.64 -10.40
N ARG A 234 24.31 17.76 -10.05
CA ARG A 234 24.93 17.71 -8.73
C ARG A 234 26.26 18.42 -8.77
N VAL A 235 26.33 19.57 -8.14
CA VAL A 235 27.49 20.46 -8.20
C VAL A 235 28.03 20.77 -6.81
N TYR A 236 29.34 21.07 -6.77
CA TYR A 236 30.02 21.48 -5.56
C TYR A 236 30.20 22.99 -5.56
N LEU A 237 29.43 23.70 -4.74
CA LEU A 237 29.48 25.15 -4.61
C LEU A 237 30.45 25.59 -3.52
N PRO A 238 31.30 26.59 -3.77
CA PRO A 238 32.14 27.19 -2.72
C PRO A 238 31.28 27.99 -1.75
N GLN A 239 31.72 28.10 -0.50
CA GLN A 239 31.02 28.81 0.57
C GLN A 239 30.65 30.25 0.18
N THR A 240 31.47 30.92 -0.62
CA THR A 240 31.24 32.30 -1.09
C THR A 240 30.04 32.42 -2.04
N ALA A 241 29.71 31.37 -2.77
CA ALA A 241 28.56 31.35 -3.69
C ALA A 241 27.24 31.04 -2.96
N ILE A 242 27.29 30.20 -1.90
CA ILE A 242 26.07 29.78 -1.17
C ILE A 242 25.36 30.97 -0.50
N SER A 243 26.10 31.94 -0.01
CA SER A 243 25.51 33.14 0.61
C SER A 243 24.65 33.96 -0.35
N LYS A 244 24.81 33.74 -1.65
CA LYS A 244 24.10 34.48 -2.72
C LYS A 244 23.02 33.65 -3.41
N LEU A 245 22.91 32.35 -3.08
CA LEU A 245 21.99 31.42 -3.73
C LEU A 245 20.91 30.94 -2.75
N SER A 246 19.71 30.86 -3.26
CA SER A 246 18.55 30.33 -2.56
C SER A 246 17.87 29.24 -3.38
N ARG A 247 17.08 28.40 -2.73
CA ARG A 247 16.24 27.42 -3.39
C ARG A 247 15.26 28.14 -4.34
N GLY A 248 15.19 27.68 -5.59
CA GLY A 248 14.35 28.27 -6.63
C GLY A 248 15.08 29.25 -7.54
N ASP A 249 16.34 29.61 -7.25
CA ASP A 249 17.11 30.48 -8.12
C ASP A 249 17.42 29.79 -9.45
N LYS A 250 17.46 30.60 -10.51
CA LYS A 250 17.72 30.13 -11.87
C LYS A 250 19.20 30.30 -12.20
N LEU A 251 19.79 29.27 -12.75
CA LEU A 251 21.20 29.23 -13.13
C LEU A 251 21.35 28.68 -14.56
N GLU A 252 22.43 29.02 -15.21
CA GLU A 252 22.83 28.43 -16.50
C GLU A 252 23.70 27.20 -16.24
N VAL A 253 23.32 26.08 -16.88
CA VAL A 253 24.01 24.79 -16.76
C VAL A 253 24.59 24.42 -18.11
N TRP A 254 25.89 24.28 -18.18
CA TRP A 254 26.63 23.87 -19.36
C TRP A 254 26.97 22.40 -19.24
N VAL A 255 26.39 21.56 -20.10
CA VAL A 255 26.63 20.11 -20.09
C VAL A 255 27.62 19.79 -21.22
N ASP A 256 28.62 18.98 -20.94
CA ASP A 256 29.58 18.56 -21.95
C ASP A 256 28.89 17.88 -23.14
N GLY A 257 29.20 18.36 -24.36
CA GLY A 257 28.63 17.85 -25.59
C GLY A 257 27.29 18.55 -25.99
N VAL A 258 26.80 19.54 -25.21
CA VAL A 258 25.65 20.37 -25.56
C VAL A 258 26.09 21.79 -25.89
N GLU A 259 25.75 22.27 -27.09
CA GLU A 259 26.22 23.59 -27.60
C GLU A 259 25.64 24.81 -26.83
N GLN A 260 24.44 24.67 -26.30
CA GLN A 260 23.74 25.77 -25.62
C GLN A 260 23.53 25.46 -24.14
N PRO A 261 23.62 26.45 -23.24
CA PRO A 261 23.36 26.24 -21.83
C PRO A 261 21.91 25.88 -21.60
N LEU A 262 21.69 24.94 -20.72
CA LEU A 262 20.38 24.51 -20.25
C LEU A 262 19.96 25.35 -19.05
N LYS A 263 18.65 25.44 -18.83
CA LYS A 263 18.08 26.16 -17.68
C LYS A 263 18.14 25.26 -16.45
N GLY A 264 18.80 25.74 -15.41
CA GLY A 264 18.85 25.09 -14.10
C GLY A 264 17.99 25.85 -13.07
N THR A 265 17.35 25.11 -12.18
CA THR A 265 16.66 25.67 -11.00
C THR A 265 17.19 25.00 -9.75
N VAL A 266 17.65 25.77 -8.78
CA VAL A 266 18.21 25.24 -7.52
C VAL A 266 17.14 24.43 -6.77
N ARG A 267 17.32 23.11 -6.71
CA ARG A 267 16.43 22.17 -6.01
C ARG A 267 16.70 22.18 -4.51
N ASN A 268 17.97 22.01 -4.14
CA ASN A 268 18.38 21.91 -2.74
C ASN A 268 19.86 22.27 -2.59
N ILE A 269 20.19 22.92 -1.46
CA ILE A 269 21.57 23.20 -1.03
C ILE A 269 21.77 22.48 0.31
N ARG A 270 22.75 21.57 0.38
CA ARG A 270 23.02 20.85 1.62
C ARG A 270 23.67 21.78 2.65
N SER A 271 23.20 21.71 3.88
CA SER A 271 23.71 22.55 4.98
C SER A 271 25.08 22.09 5.52
N GLN A 272 25.45 20.84 5.27
CA GLN A 272 26.76 20.32 5.69
C GLN A 272 27.76 20.39 4.55
N PRO A 273 28.96 20.93 4.82
CA PRO A 273 30.02 20.93 3.82
C PRO A 273 30.48 19.50 3.51
N ALA A 274 30.81 19.28 2.26
CA ALA A 274 31.42 18.05 1.78
C ALA A 274 32.83 18.35 1.26
N PHE A 275 33.72 17.39 1.40
CA PHE A 275 35.01 17.48 0.74
C PHE A 275 34.84 17.06 -0.72
N THR A 276 35.45 17.83 -1.64
CA THR A 276 35.45 17.44 -3.06
C THR A 276 36.09 16.09 -3.24
N PRO A 277 35.56 15.21 -4.08
CA PRO A 277 36.28 14.01 -4.51
C PRO A 277 37.58 14.42 -5.17
N PHE A 278 38.59 13.65 -5.01
CA PHE A 278 40.03 13.70 -5.20
C PHE A 278 40.63 14.36 -6.47
N TYR A 279 39.92 15.11 -7.27
CA TYR A 279 40.37 15.65 -8.57
C TYR A 279 40.85 17.11 -8.52
N ALA A 280 40.96 17.72 -7.37
CA ALA A 280 41.57 19.05 -7.27
C ALA A 280 43.07 18.96 -7.40
N LEU A 281 43.63 19.44 -8.52
CA LEU A 281 45.05 19.41 -8.87
C LEU A 281 45.92 20.32 -8.00
N ASN A 282 45.31 21.26 -7.21
CA ASN A 282 46.01 22.23 -6.40
C ASN A 282 45.68 22.09 -4.90
N GLU A 283 46.73 22.19 -4.06
CA GLU A 283 46.66 22.12 -2.61
C GLU A 283 45.72 23.20 -2.00
N ARG A 284 45.66 24.35 -2.67
CA ARG A 284 44.84 25.52 -2.26
C ARG A 284 43.31 25.27 -2.44
N ASP A 285 42.92 24.45 -3.38
CA ASP A 285 41.53 24.12 -3.67
C ASP A 285 40.98 22.96 -2.80
N ARG A 286 41.89 22.11 -2.29
CA ARG A 286 41.55 21.02 -1.35
C ARG A 286 41.10 21.52 0.02
N ALA A 287 41.46 22.73 0.40
CA ALA A 287 41.14 23.31 1.72
C ALA A 287 39.84 24.12 1.74
N ARG A 288 39.12 24.26 0.61
CA ARG A 288 37.89 25.04 0.56
C ARG A 288 36.70 24.17 0.92
N LEU A 289 35.87 24.66 1.87
CA LEU A 289 34.58 24.05 2.18
C LEU A 289 33.66 24.18 0.97
N MET A 290 33.23 23.03 0.44
CA MET A 290 32.30 22.96 -0.68
C MET A 290 30.98 22.41 -0.20
N TYR A 291 29.90 22.86 -0.81
CA TYR A 291 28.55 22.45 -0.44
C TYR A 291 27.90 21.76 -1.64
N LEU A 292 27.40 20.58 -1.40
CA LEU A 292 26.69 19.81 -2.42
C LEU A 292 25.33 20.45 -2.69
N THR A 293 25.12 20.79 -3.97
CA THR A 293 23.89 21.45 -4.42
C THR A 293 23.31 20.70 -5.59
N ASP A 294 22.03 20.37 -5.50
CA ASP A 294 21.29 19.72 -6.57
C ASP A 294 20.45 20.79 -7.30
N ILE A 295 20.55 20.84 -8.64
CA ILE A 295 19.93 21.82 -9.52
C ILE A 295 19.13 21.07 -10.59
N ASP A 296 17.81 21.22 -10.62
CA ASP A 296 16.95 20.65 -11.67
C ASP A 296 17.34 21.22 -13.03
N VAL A 297 17.53 20.37 -14.04
CA VAL A 297 17.95 20.79 -15.37
C VAL A 297 16.84 20.50 -16.37
N GLU A 298 16.29 21.54 -16.99
CA GLU A 298 15.28 21.43 -18.04
C GLU A 298 15.94 21.11 -19.39
N GLY A 299 15.36 20.15 -20.13
CA GLY A 299 15.85 19.77 -21.46
C GLY A 299 17.00 18.74 -21.47
N ALA A 300 17.29 18.15 -20.31
CA ALA A 300 18.34 17.13 -20.16
C ALA A 300 17.79 15.69 -20.10
N GLU A 301 16.48 15.48 -20.39
CA GLU A 301 15.81 14.18 -20.24
C GLU A 301 16.40 13.08 -21.14
N SER A 302 16.96 13.45 -22.30
CA SER A 302 17.58 12.53 -23.25
C SER A 302 19.07 12.29 -23.01
N LEU A 303 19.71 13.05 -22.11
CA LEU A 303 21.15 12.95 -21.85
C LEU A 303 21.45 11.80 -20.87
N PRO A 304 22.55 11.07 -21.04
CA PRO A 304 22.94 10.03 -20.09
C PRO A 304 23.37 10.61 -18.74
N SER A 305 23.16 9.86 -17.67
CA SER A 305 23.68 10.20 -16.36
C SER A 305 25.20 10.09 -16.33
N GLY A 306 25.85 10.88 -15.47
CA GLY A 306 27.31 10.89 -15.32
C GLY A 306 28.06 11.86 -16.25
N LEU A 307 27.35 12.59 -17.13
CA LEU A 307 27.98 13.63 -17.93
C LEU A 307 28.53 14.74 -17.03
N ALA A 308 29.74 15.19 -17.33
CA ALA A 308 30.32 16.35 -16.68
C ALA A 308 29.55 17.62 -17.09
N LEU A 309 29.45 18.54 -16.17
CA LEU A 309 28.78 19.82 -16.39
C LEU A 309 29.39 20.93 -15.55
N GLU A 310 29.15 22.15 -16.00
CA GLU A 310 29.53 23.37 -15.30
C GLU A 310 28.29 24.23 -15.06
N VAL A 311 28.24 24.88 -13.90
CA VAL A 311 27.20 25.82 -13.55
C VAL A 311 27.82 27.19 -13.35
N ARG A 312 27.29 28.20 -14.04
CA ARG A 312 27.70 29.58 -13.89
C ARG A 312 27.15 30.14 -12.59
N LEU A 313 28.06 30.69 -11.76
CA LEU A 313 27.73 31.25 -10.46
C LEU A 313 27.49 32.78 -10.59
N PRO A 314 26.59 33.35 -9.73
CA PRO A 314 26.29 34.78 -9.72
C PRO A 314 27.40 35.66 -9.12
#